data_5c004650e8eb11a4dd9c943e75c4ae58
#
_entry.id   5c004650e8eb11a4dd9c943e75c4ae58
#
_cell.length_a   1.000
_cell.length_b   1.000
_cell.length_c   1.000
_cell.angle_alpha   90.00
_cell.angle_beta   90.00
_cell.angle_gamma   90.00
#
_symmetry.space_group_name_H-M   'P 1'
#
loop_
_entity.id
_entity.type
_entity.pdbx_description
1 polymer ?
#
loop_
_entity_poly.entity_id
_entity_poly.type
_entity_poly.pdbx_seq_one_letter_code
_entity_poly.pdbx_strand_id
1 'polypeptide(L)'
;MDSVDVLVVGSGPAGSTAARFAAQSGASVLFIERREQVGVPVRCGEFMPGIGEIRDMFPNLEDAESLFDIPDSLQCLHIEGIKLVDPKDKVTLLDFDGYTTDRDRFDQYLAGLAQEAGAVFENRRMFQSIENGVAKTTKGDISYKVIIGADGPSSRVAKSLGLAKNANPYPAVTAQVKGDFEPYTYMYFGDVAPGAYSWIIPKDGRANVGVGFSPKFANGSLSEYFDIFAQKRGFAEHSKIEGKFVPSEGPIPKTVSGNGMVVGDAAGQVISVNGGGIPLAMIAGRICGRVAGENISSGSPLSNYETEWRRIMEKPLKTAAF
;
A
#
# COMPACT_ATOMS: atom_id res chain seq x y z
N MET A 1 -9.80 -13.17 -26.54
CA MET A 1 -8.62 -13.17 -25.68
C MET A 1 -7.95 -11.82 -25.81
N ASP A 2 -7.92 -11.05 -24.72
CA ASP A 2 -7.28 -9.75 -24.73
C ASP A 2 -5.76 -9.92 -24.84
N SER A 3 -5.07 -9.02 -25.54
CA SER A 3 -3.61 -9.01 -25.66
C SER A 3 -3.07 -7.62 -25.37
N VAL A 4 -2.11 -7.53 -24.46
CA VAL A 4 -1.50 -6.27 -24.04
C VAL A 4 0.00 -6.41 -23.86
N ASP A 5 0.73 -5.32 -23.89
CA ASP A 5 2.16 -5.34 -23.55
C ASP A 5 2.35 -5.57 -22.04
N VAL A 6 1.64 -4.80 -21.23
CA VAL A 6 1.76 -4.86 -19.76
C VAL A 6 0.39 -5.11 -19.12
N LEU A 7 0.30 -6.22 -18.37
CA LEU A 7 -0.84 -6.51 -17.49
C LEU A 7 -0.48 -6.14 -16.05
N VAL A 8 -1.25 -5.25 -15.44
CA VAL A 8 -1.12 -4.91 -14.02
C VAL A 8 -2.28 -5.50 -13.23
N VAL A 9 -1.99 -6.25 -12.18
CA VAL A 9 -2.99 -6.91 -11.34
C VAL A 9 -3.09 -6.20 -10.00
N GLY A 10 -4.22 -5.52 -9.76
CA GLY A 10 -4.51 -4.67 -8.60
C GLY A 10 -4.41 -3.18 -8.93
N SER A 11 -5.36 -2.40 -8.43
CA SER A 11 -5.49 -0.94 -8.67
C SER A 11 -5.32 -0.09 -7.39
N GLY A 12 -4.61 -0.60 -6.38
CA GLY A 12 -4.14 0.20 -5.26
C GLY A 12 -3.00 1.14 -5.69
N PRO A 13 -2.40 1.92 -4.76
CA PRO A 13 -1.36 2.89 -5.09
C PRO A 13 -0.21 2.32 -5.93
N ALA A 14 0.25 1.11 -5.63
CA ALA A 14 1.32 0.46 -6.41
C ALA A 14 0.91 0.16 -7.85
N GLY A 15 -0.27 -0.44 -8.03
CA GLY A 15 -0.73 -0.87 -9.36
C GLY A 15 -1.15 0.29 -10.25
N SER A 16 -1.89 1.25 -9.71
CA SER A 16 -2.29 2.46 -10.45
C SER A 16 -1.06 3.27 -10.88
N THR A 17 -0.08 3.44 -9.97
CA THR A 17 1.16 4.12 -10.32
C THR A 17 1.97 3.34 -11.36
N ALA A 18 2.09 2.01 -11.23
CA ALA A 18 2.78 1.18 -12.22
C ALA A 18 2.10 1.24 -13.59
N ALA A 19 0.77 1.20 -13.65
CA ALA A 19 0.01 1.31 -14.89
C ALA A 19 0.23 2.67 -15.56
N ARG A 20 0.19 3.77 -14.77
CA ARG A 20 0.48 5.12 -15.25
C ARG A 20 1.84 5.20 -15.95
N PHE A 21 2.90 4.81 -15.25
CA PHE A 21 4.27 4.96 -15.77
C PHE A 21 4.59 3.98 -16.90
N ALA A 22 3.99 2.80 -16.93
CA ALA A 22 4.11 1.89 -18.08
C ALA A 22 3.43 2.47 -19.33
N ALA A 23 2.25 3.07 -19.21
CA ALA A 23 1.54 3.73 -20.31
C ALA A 23 2.28 4.97 -20.80
N GLN A 24 2.81 5.80 -19.90
CA GLN A 24 3.66 6.95 -20.24
C GLN A 24 4.93 6.55 -21.01
N SER A 25 5.43 5.34 -20.81
CA SER A 25 6.56 4.78 -21.54
C SER A 25 6.16 4.15 -22.90
N GLY A 26 4.90 4.32 -23.32
CA GLY A 26 4.39 3.90 -24.64
C GLY A 26 3.90 2.45 -24.74
N ALA A 27 3.84 1.70 -23.63
CA ALA A 27 3.29 0.36 -23.63
C ALA A 27 1.75 0.35 -23.68
N SER A 28 1.14 -0.62 -24.34
CA SER A 28 -0.29 -0.91 -24.19
C SER A 28 -0.52 -1.57 -22.82
N VAL A 29 -1.29 -0.92 -21.94
CA VAL A 29 -1.48 -1.35 -20.55
C VAL A 29 -2.93 -1.67 -20.26
N LEU A 30 -3.17 -2.83 -19.65
CA LEU A 30 -4.42 -3.18 -18.99
C LEU A 30 -4.15 -3.35 -17.49
N PHE A 31 -4.86 -2.61 -16.63
CA PHE A 31 -4.84 -2.86 -15.19
C PHE A 31 -6.22 -3.30 -14.70
N ILE A 32 -6.21 -4.33 -13.86
CA ILE A 32 -7.44 -5.02 -13.43
C ILE A 32 -7.60 -4.97 -11.91
N GLU A 33 -8.84 -4.84 -11.47
CA GLU A 33 -9.22 -4.86 -10.05
C GLU A 33 -10.36 -5.87 -9.82
N ARG A 34 -10.23 -6.67 -8.76
CA ARG A 34 -11.27 -7.64 -8.38
C ARG A 34 -12.53 -7.00 -7.80
N ARG A 35 -12.40 -5.82 -7.18
CA ARG A 35 -13.49 -5.09 -6.55
C ARG A 35 -14.26 -4.30 -7.59
N GLU A 36 -15.47 -3.90 -7.22
CA GLU A 36 -16.30 -3.04 -8.03
C GLU A 36 -15.76 -1.62 -8.11
N GLN A 37 -15.29 -1.12 -6.96
CA GLN A 37 -14.79 0.25 -6.81
C GLN A 37 -13.36 0.23 -6.24
N VAL A 38 -12.48 1.02 -6.85
CA VAL A 38 -11.09 1.21 -6.40
C VAL A 38 -11.11 1.82 -5.01
N GLY A 39 -10.23 1.32 -4.11
CA GLY A 39 -10.10 1.84 -2.75
C GLY A 39 -11.17 1.38 -1.76
N VAL A 40 -12.27 0.74 -2.20
CA VAL A 40 -13.40 0.33 -1.35
C VAL A 40 -13.43 -1.20 -1.15
N PRO A 41 -13.63 -1.71 0.10
CA PRO A 41 -13.66 -0.96 1.36
C PRO A 41 -12.26 -0.44 1.76
N VAL A 42 -12.23 0.66 2.49
CA VAL A 42 -10.99 1.24 3.02
C VAL A 42 -10.40 0.33 4.09
N ARG A 43 -9.10 0.00 3.94
CA ARG A 43 -8.36 -0.88 4.85
C ARG A 43 -6.96 -0.32 5.10
N CYS A 44 -6.91 0.86 5.71
CA CYS A 44 -5.68 1.64 5.87
C CYS A 44 -5.85 2.64 7.02
N GLY A 45 -4.75 3.08 7.63
CA GLY A 45 -4.74 4.21 8.55
C GLY A 45 -4.93 5.56 7.84
N GLU A 46 -4.74 5.62 6.50
CA GLU A 46 -5.05 6.79 5.69
C GLU A 46 -4.16 8.02 5.96
N PHE A 47 -2.94 7.79 6.44
CA PHE A 47 -1.95 8.80 6.75
C PHE A 47 -0.83 8.84 5.70
N MET A 48 -0.45 10.04 5.27
CA MET A 48 0.61 10.32 4.31
C MET A 48 1.64 11.26 4.93
N PRO A 49 2.94 10.96 4.82
CA PRO A 49 3.99 11.91 5.18
C PRO A 49 4.02 13.10 4.22
N GLY A 50 4.43 14.26 4.71
CA GLY A 50 4.73 15.41 3.88
C GLY A 50 5.95 15.20 2.98
N ILE A 51 6.14 16.08 2.00
CA ILE A 51 7.22 15.92 1.02
C ILE A 51 8.62 16.01 1.67
N GLY A 52 8.77 16.80 2.75
CA GLY A 52 10.00 16.86 3.54
C GLY A 52 10.38 15.51 4.13
N GLU A 53 9.42 14.86 4.78
CA GLU A 53 9.59 13.52 5.37
C GLU A 53 9.95 12.46 4.31
N ILE A 54 9.34 12.57 3.13
CA ILE A 54 9.64 11.65 2.01
C ILE A 54 11.08 11.81 1.54
N ARG A 55 11.57 13.05 1.40
CA ARG A 55 12.96 13.33 1.02
C ARG A 55 13.96 12.80 2.04
N ASP A 56 13.66 13.00 3.32
CA ASP A 56 14.52 12.54 4.42
C ASP A 56 14.56 11.00 4.50
N MET A 57 13.42 10.34 4.31
CA MET A 57 13.35 8.88 4.28
C MET A 57 14.02 8.28 3.04
N PHE A 58 13.94 8.95 1.89
CA PHE A 58 14.40 8.44 0.60
C PHE A 58 15.30 9.44 -0.14
N PRO A 59 16.49 9.77 0.38
CA PRO A 59 17.36 10.81 -0.18
C PRO A 59 17.87 10.51 -1.59
N ASN A 60 17.75 9.26 -2.05
CA ASN A 60 18.11 8.84 -3.40
C ASN A 60 16.92 8.82 -4.37
N LEU A 61 15.74 9.29 -3.93
CA LEU A 61 14.56 9.40 -4.78
C LEU A 61 14.62 10.67 -5.61
N GLU A 62 14.73 10.50 -6.91
CA GLU A 62 14.68 11.61 -7.86
C GLU A 62 13.25 12.05 -8.13
N ASP A 63 13.02 13.36 -8.33
CA ASP A 63 11.72 13.92 -8.71
C ASP A 63 10.57 13.44 -7.82
N ALA A 64 10.80 13.50 -6.49
CA ALA A 64 9.79 13.14 -5.50
C ALA A 64 8.55 14.01 -5.61
N GLU A 65 8.73 15.31 -5.88
CA GLU A 65 7.68 16.31 -5.98
C GLU A 65 6.62 15.93 -7.00
N SER A 66 7.02 15.54 -8.21
CA SER A 66 6.05 15.19 -9.26
C SER A 66 5.28 13.90 -8.95
N LEU A 67 5.87 12.98 -8.18
CA LEU A 67 5.21 11.75 -7.77
C LEU A 67 4.19 12.00 -6.64
N PHE A 68 4.51 12.95 -5.74
CA PHE A 68 3.71 13.25 -4.55
C PHE A 68 2.97 14.61 -4.67
N ASP A 69 2.80 15.12 -5.88
CA ASP A 69 1.92 16.27 -6.16
C ASP A 69 0.45 15.84 -6.05
N ILE A 70 -0.01 15.77 -4.80
CA ILE A 70 -1.37 15.35 -4.47
C ILE A 70 -2.24 16.58 -4.26
N PRO A 71 -3.33 16.76 -5.02
CA PRO A 71 -4.22 17.90 -4.89
C PRO A 71 -4.72 18.11 -3.45
N ASP A 72 -4.77 19.36 -2.99
CA ASP A 72 -5.26 19.72 -1.65
C ASP A 72 -6.68 19.18 -1.39
N SER A 73 -7.51 19.06 -2.42
CA SER A 73 -8.87 18.48 -2.33
C SER A 73 -8.90 17.00 -1.92
N LEU A 74 -7.77 16.32 -1.94
CA LEU A 74 -7.59 14.95 -1.46
C LEU A 74 -6.92 14.87 -0.08
N GLN A 75 -6.51 16.00 0.48
CA GLN A 75 -5.96 16.11 1.82
C GLN A 75 -7.10 16.47 2.79
N CYS A 76 -7.35 15.61 3.80
CA CYS A 76 -8.44 15.81 4.75
C CYS A 76 -8.02 16.72 5.90
N LEU A 77 -6.86 16.47 6.49
CA LEU A 77 -6.35 17.20 7.65
C LEU A 77 -4.82 17.20 7.62
N HIS A 78 -4.21 18.36 7.85
CA HIS A 78 -2.77 18.47 8.12
C HIS A 78 -2.47 17.92 9.53
N ILE A 79 -1.41 17.14 9.66
CA ILE A 79 -0.98 16.49 10.90
C ILE A 79 0.30 17.16 11.39
N GLU A 80 0.28 17.66 12.63
CA GLU A 80 1.36 18.40 13.25
C GLU A 80 2.39 17.53 13.99
N GLY A 81 2.17 16.22 14.04
CA GLY A 81 3.09 15.29 14.67
C GLY A 81 2.47 13.95 15.04
N ILE A 82 3.32 13.08 15.59
CA ILE A 82 2.92 11.74 16.05
C ILE A 82 3.09 11.65 17.57
N LYS A 83 2.03 11.32 18.29
CA LYS A 83 2.03 11.08 19.74
C LYS A 83 2.15 9.57 20.00
N LEU A 84 3.29 9.15 20.53
CA LEU A 84 3.50 7.78 21.00
C LEU A 84 3.01 7.69 22.45
N VAL A 85 2.09 6.78 22.72
CA VAL A 85 1.49 6.58 24.05
C VAL A 85 1.90 5.22 24.58
N ASP A 86 2.68 5.22 25.67
CA ASP A 86 3.15 4.00 26.30
C ASP A 86 2.05 3.32 27.17
N PRO A 87 2.27 2.10 27.69
CA PRO A 87 1.29 1.40 28.54
C PRO A 87 0.93 2.11 29.85
N LYS A 88 1.67 3.16 30.25
CA LYS A 88 1.41 3.98 31.43
C LYS A 88 0.78 5.34 31.07
N ASP A 89 0.26 5.46 29.85
CA ASP A 89 -0.32 6.69 29.28
C ASP A 89 0.66 7.87 29.21
N LYS A 90 1.99 7.62 29.29
CA LYS A 90 3.00 8.65 29.03
C LYS A 90 3.06 8.93 27.52
N VAL A 91 2.94 10.20 27.18
CA VAL A 91 2.98 10.67 25.78
C VAL A 91 4.38 11.16 25.43
N THR A 92 4.90 10.69 24.31
CA THR A 92 6.09 11.24 23.64
C THR A 92 5.66 11.80 22.29
N LEU A 93 5.89 13.10 22.08
CA LEU A 93 5.62 13.75 20.79
C LEU A 93 6.84 13.57 19.88
N LEU A 94 6.59 13.12 18.68
CA LEU A 94 7.53 13.14 17.57
C LEU A 94 7.12 14.26 16.61
N ASP A 95 8.08 15.09 16.27
CA ASP A 95 7.93 16.08 15.20
C ASP A 95 7.85 15.32 13.87
N PHE A 96 6.75 15.50 13.16
CA PHE A 96 6.48 14.79 11.90
C PHE A 96 5.41 15.54 11.11
N ASP A 97 5.76 15.96 9.92
CA ASP A 97 4.84 16.63 9.00
C ASP A 97 4.10 15.61 8.13
N GLY A 98 2.79 15.82 7.94
CA GLY A 98 2.01 14.95 7.08
C GLY A 98 0.56 15.38 6.96
N TYR A 99 -0.22 14.56 6.28
CA TYR A 99 -1.65 14.78 6.11
C TYR A 99 -2.43 13.47 6.06
N THR A 100 -3.71 13.53 6.32
CA THR A 100 -4.61 12.40 6.13
C THR A 100 -5.38 12.54 4.83
N THR A 101 -5.83 11.40 4.29
CA THR A 101 -6.57 11.35 3.02
C THR A 101 -7.72 10.35 3.10
N ASP A 102 -8.72 10.50 2.26
CA ASP A 102 -9.73 9.48 2.02
C ASP A 102 -9.23 8.51 0.96
N ARG A 103 -8.84 7.31 1.38
CA ARG A 103 -8.18 6.31 0.53
C ARG A 103 -9.01 5.82 -0.64
N ASP A 104 -10.32 5.84 -0.53
CA ASP A 104 -11.19 5.55 -1.67
C ASP A 104 -11.04 6.63 -2.76
N ARG A 105 -11.10 7.91 -2.40
CA ARG A 105 -10.88 9.03 -3.32
C ARG A 105 -9.45 9.09 -3.83
N PHE A 106 -8.49 8.90 -2.93
CA PHE A 106 -7.07 8.90 -3.28
C PHE A 106 -6.69 7.78 -4.26
N ASP A 107 -7.14 6.55 -4.00
CA ASP A 107 -6.86 5.41 -4.89
C ASP A 107 -7.55 5.58 -6.26
N GLN A 108 -8.77 6.14 -6.29
CA GLN A 108 -9.48 6.47 -7.53
C GLN A 108 -8.76 7.56 -8.33
N TYR A 109 -8.22 8.57 -7.65
CA TYR A 109 -7.40 9.61 -8.29
C TYR A 109 -6.16 9.00 -8.97
N LEU A 110 -5.42 8.14 -8.27
CA LEU A 110 -4.26 7.47 -8.87
C LEU A 110 -4.65 6.58 -10.06
N ALA A 111 -5.80 5.90 -9.99
CA ALA A 111 -6.32 5.12 -11.10
C ALA A 111 -6.74 6.01 -12.28
N GLY A 112 -7.30 7.19 -12.00
CA GLY A 112 -7.60 8.22 -13.01
C GLY A 112 -6.34 8.68 -13.75
N LEU A 113 -5.28 9.00 -13.03
CA LEU A 113 -3.99 9.37 -13.64
C LEU A 113 -3.42 8.27 -14.55
N ALA A 114 -3.63 7.00 -14.21
CA ALA A 114 -3.23 5.89 -15.07
C ALA A 114 -4.07 5.84 -16.36
N GLN A 115 -5.38 6.07 -16.26
CA GLN A 115 -6.27 6.13 -17.43
C GLN A 115 -5.97 7.34 -18.32
N GLU A 116 -5.70 8.50 -17.74
CA GLU A 116 -5.26 9.71 -18.47
C GLU A 116 -3.94 9.49 -19.22
N ALA A 117 -3.04 8.66 -18.67
CA ALA A 117 -1.81 8.24 -19.33
C ALA A 117 -2.03 7.21 -20.47
N GLY A 118 -3.26 6.71 -20.65
CA GLY A 118 -3.64 5.76 -21.69
C GLY A 118 -3.77 4.31 -21.25
N ALA A 119 -3.65 4.01 -19.95
CA ALA A 119 -3.90 2.65 -19.43
C ALA A 119 -5.41 2.33 -19.43
N VAL A 120 -5.77 1.14 -19.88
CA VAL A 120 -7.15 0.64 -19.83
C VAL A 120 -7.43 0.03 -18.47
N PHE A 121 -8.57 0.39 -17.85
CA PHE A 121 -8.98 -0.10 -16.55
C PHE A 121 -10.16 -1.06 -16.65
N GLU A 122 -10.09 -2.19 -15.93
CA GLU A 122 -11.23 -3.09 -15.73
C GLU A 122 -11.41 -3.49 -14.27
N ASN A 123 -12.55 -3.12 -13.71
CA ASN A 123 -12.99 -3.59 -12.40
C ASN A 123 -13.75 -4.93 -12.45
N ARG A 124 -14.04 -5.51 -11.26
CA ARG A 124 -14.72 -6.80 -11.12
C ARG A 124 -14.06 -7.92 -11.93
N ARG A 125 -12.77 -7.76 -12.23
CA ARG A 125 -11.94 -8.77 -12.93
C ARG A 125 -10.84 -9.25 -11.98
N MET A 126 -10.99 -10.48 -11.50
CA MET A 126 -10.05 -11.07 -10.55
C MET A 126 -9.05 -11.96 -11.27
N PHE A 127 -7.76 -11.71 -11.05
CA PHE A 127 -6.69 -12.62 -11.46
C PHE A 127 -6.76 -13.92 -10.65
N GLN A 128 -6.56 -15.05 -11.32
CA GLN A 128 -6.63 -16.39 -10.73
C GLN A 128 -5.28 -17.08 -10.73
N SER A 129 -4.64 -17.23 -11.91
CA SER A 129 -3.36 -17.93 -12.11
C SER A 129 -2.67 -17.49 -13.40
N ILE A 130 -1.45 -17.98 -13.59
CA ILE A 130 -0.76 -17.99 -14.87
C ILE A 130 -0.70 -19.45 -15.37
N GLU A 131 -1.20 -19.71 -16.57
CA GLU A 131 -1.18 -21.03 -17.19
C GLU A 131 -0.65 -20.90 -18.63
N ASN A 132 0.42 -21.61 -18.94
CA ASN A 132 1.07 -21.58 -20.26
C ASN A 132 1.42 -20.15 -20.73
N GLY A 133 1.87 -19.28 -19.81
CA GLY A 133 2.22 -17.88 -20.12
C GLY A 133 1.03 -16.94 -20.30
N VAL A 134 -0.19 -17.38 -19.97
CA VAL A 134 -1.43 -16.62 -20.10
C VAL A 134 -2.04 -16.37 -18.71
N ALA A 135 -2.47 -15.16 -18.45
CA ALA A 135 -3.17 -14.80 -17.21
C ALA A 135 -4.64 -15.27 -17.29
N LYS A 136 -5.03 -16.12 -16.34
CA LYS A 136 -6.41 -16.55 -16.14
C LYS A 136 -7.13 -15.57 -15.24
N THR A 137 -8.30 -15.12 -15.64
CA THR A 137 -9.12 -14.19 -14.87
C THR A 137 -10.59 -14.62 -14.85
N THR A 138 -11.39 -13.99 -13.97
CA THR A 138 -12.84 -14.24 -13.91
C THR A 138 -13.62 -13.74 -15.13
N LYS A 139 -13.00 -12.92 -16.00
CA LYS A 139 -13.62 -12.38 -17.21
C LYS A 139 -12.89 -12.82 -18.49
N GLY A 140 -12.28 -14.00 -18.46
CA GLY A 140 -11.53 -14.56 -19.59
C GLY A 140 -10.02 -14.35 -19.48
N ASP A 141 -9.32 -14.88 -20.44
CA ASP A 141 -7.87 -14.98 -20.49
C ASP A 141 -7.23 -13.70 -21.05
N ILE A 142 -6.02 -13.36 -20.57
CA ILE A 142 -5.24 -12.22 -21.05
C ILE A 142 -3.84 -12.69 -21.45
N SER A 143 -3.45 -12.43 -22.70
CA SER A 143 -2.07 -12.54 -23.17
C SER A 143 -1.32 -11.26 -22.84
N TYR A 144 -0.09 -11.36 -22.36
CA TYR A 144 0.74 -10.22 -21.97
C TYR A 144 2.21 -10.51 -22.30
N LYS A 145 3.01 -9.46 -22.48
CA LYS A 145 4.47 -9.57 -22.55
C LYS A 145 5.08 -9.47 -21.16
N VAL A 146 4.60 -8.51 -20.32
CA VAL A 146 5.04 -8.30 -18.94
C VAL A 146 3.83 -8.33 -18.02
N ILE A 147 3.93 -8.98 -16.85
CA ILE A 147 2.93 -8.94 -15.79
C ILE A 147 3.47 -8.25 -14.54
N ILE A 148 2.69 -7.35 -13.94
CA ILE A 148 2.99 -6.68 -12.69
C ILE A 148 1.96 -7.08 -11.64
N GLY A 149 2.41 -7.75 -10.57
CA GLY A 149 1.58 -8.11 -9.42
C GLY A 149 1.58 -6.99 -8.38
N ALA A 150 0.46 -6.28 -8.27
CA ALA A 150 0.17 -5.26 -7.27
C ALA A 150 -1.06 -5.63 -6.43
N ASP A 151 -1.30 -6.93 -6.26
CA ASP A 151 -2.52 -7.54 -5.73
C ASP A 151 -2.50 -7.73 -4.20
N GLY A 152 -1.60 -7.02 -3.53
CA GLY A 152 -1.55 -6.90 -2.07
C GLY A 152 -0.80 -8.04 -1.37
N PRO A 153 -0.86 -8.10 -0.02
CA PRO A 153 0.05 -8.91 0.79
C PRO A 153 -0.09 -10.44 0.57
N SER A 154 -1.22 -10.89 0.03
CA SER A 154 -1.47 -12.29 -0.31
C SER A 154 -1.42 -12.52 -1.82
N SER A 155 -0.41 -11.97 -2.49
CA SER A 155 -0.29 -11.93 -3.93
C SER A 155 -0.42 -13.30 -4.60
N ARG A 156 -1.40 -13.41 -5.50
CA ARG A 156 -1.55 -14.57 -6.39
C ARG A 156 -0.56 -14.52 -7.55
N VAL A 157 -0.21 -13.31 -7.98
CA VAL A 157 0.80 -13.11 -9.03
C VAL A 157 2.16 -13.59 -8.52
N ALA A 158 2.60 -13.16 -7.32
CA ALA A 158 3.83 -13.65 -6.71
C ALA A 158 3.87 -15.19 -6.65
N LYS A 159 2.78 -15.80 -6.19
CA LYS A 159 2.64 -17.27 -6.15
C LYS A 159 2.78 -17.91 -7.52
N SER A 160 2.11 -17.36 -8.56
CA SER A 160 2.14 -17.89 -9.92
C SER A 160 3.52 -17.76 -10.57
N LEU A 161 4.29 -16.73 -10.18
CA LEU A 161 5.67 -16.51 -10.63
C LEU A 161 6.71 -17.33 -9.85
N GLY A 162 6.30 -18.12 -8.84
CA GLY A 162 7.20 -18.87 -7.97
C GLY A 162 8.04 -17.99 -7.03
N LEU A 163 7.61 -16.75 -6.79
CA LEU A 163 8.24 -15.85 -5.84
C LEU A 163 7.84 -16.19 -4.39
N ALA A 164 8.65 -15.76 -3.43
CA ALA A 164 8.36 -15.94 -2.02
C ALA A 164 7.06 -15.22 -1.61
N LYS A 165 6.41 -15.72 -0.58
CA LYS A 165 5.28 -15.04 0.07
C LYS A 165 5.79 -14.11 1.15
N ASN A 166 5.00 -13.08 1.47
CA ASN A 166 5.19 -12.35 2.73
C ASN A 166 5.08 -13.33 3.90
N ALA A 167 6.11 -13.38 4.73
CA ALA A 167 6.11 -14.18 5.94
C ALA A 167 5.40 -13.41 7.07
N ASN A 168 4.71 -14.15 7.95
CA ASN A 168 4.11 -13.67 9.19
C ASN A 168 3.44 -12.27 9.12
N PRO A 169 2.54 -11.99 8.16
CA PRO A 169 1.94 -10.68 8.06
C PRO A 169 1.07 -10.38 9.28
N TYR A 170 1.15 -9.15 9.79
CA TYR A 170 0.35 -8.73 10.94
C TYR A 170 -1.10 -8.48 10.53
N PRO A 171 -2.06 -9.10 11.22
CA PRO A 171 -3.45 -8.75 11.04
C PRO A 171 -3.74 -7.39 11.67
N ALA A 172 -4.55 -6.59 11.01
CA ALA A 172 -5.00 -5.29 11.50
C ALA A 172 -6.44 -5.02 11.08
N VAL A 173 -7.15 -4.27 11.91
CA VAL A 173 -8.50 -3.79 11.64
C VAL A 173 -8.59 -2.28 11.79
N THR A 174 -9.52 -1.68 11.06
CA THR A 174 -9.78 -0.25 11.09
C THR A 174 -11.28 0.04 11.02
N ALA A 175 -11.69 1.15 11.63
CA ALA A 175 -13.04 1.71 11.52
C ALA A 175 -12.95 3.25 11.54
N GLN A 176 -14.02 3.93 11.17
CA GLN A 176 -14.16 5.37 11.28
C GLN A 176 -15.01 5.72 12.50
N VAL A 177 -14.56 6.71 13.27
CA VAL A 177 -15.28 7.27 14.44
C VAL A 177 -15.54 8.74 14.18
N LYS A 178 -16.76 9.21 14.38
CA LYS A 178 -17.13 10.63 14.26
C LYS A 178 -16.67 11.41 15.50
N GLY A 179 -16.28 12.65 15.32
CA GLY A 179 -15.86 13.55 16.40
C GLY A 179 -14.81 14.53 15.94
N ASP A 180 -14.48 15.46 16.84
CA ASP A 180 -13.39 16.42 16.66
C ASP A 180 -12.15 15.89 17.36
N PHE A 181 -11.03 15.87 16.65
CA PHE A 181 -9.76 15.34 17.11
C PHE A 181 -8.67 16.38 16.90
N GLU A 182 -7.69 16.40 17.81
CA GLU A 182 -6.48 17.22 17.65
C GLU A 182 -5.71 16.76 16.39
N PRO A 183 -4.93 17.65 15.73
CA PRO A 183 -4.21 17.34 14.49
C PRO A 183 -2.93 16.52 14.74
N TYR A 184 -3.02 15.47 15.55
CA TYR A 184 -1.93 14.54 15.87
C TYR A 184 -2.34 13.09 15.60
N THR A 185 -1.47 12.33 14.98
CA THR A 185 -1.62 10.88 14.93
C THR A 185 -1.21 10.28 16.27
N TYR A 186 -2.06 9.45 16.86
CA TYR A 186 -1.75 8.73 18.10
C TYR A 186 -1.44 7.26 17.81
N MET A 187 -0.36 6.76 18.40
CA MET A 187 0.01 5.34 18.40
C MET A 187 0.11 4.84 19.84
N TYR A 188 -0.76 3.89 20.20
CA TYR A 188 -0.86 3.31 21.54
C TYR A 188 -0.21 1.94 21.58
N PHE A 189 0.69 1.73 22.52
CA PHE A 189 1.43 0.47 22.68
C PHE A 189 1.00 -0.31 23.93
N GLY A 190 1.40 -1.57 24.03
CA GLY A 190 1.16 -2.45 25.16
C GLY A 190 -0.05 -3.37 24.97
N ASP A 191 -0.81 -3.60 26.05
CA ASP A 191 -1.86 -4.62 26.11
C ASP A 191 -3.01 -4.40 25.11
N VAL A 192 -3.19 -3.17 24.64
CA VAL A 192 -4.21 -2.85 23.61
C VAL A 192 -3.83 -3.33 22.22
N ALA A 193 -2.55 -3.67 21.99
CA ALA A 193 -2.04 -4.09 20.70
C ALA A 193 -0.73 -4.89 20.86
N PRO A 194 -0.75 -6.12 21.35
CA PRO A 194 0.45 -6.88 21.69
C PRO A 194 1.41 -7.05 20.51
N GLY A 195 2.64 -6.54 20.66
CA GLY A 195 3.69 -6.59 19.64
C GLY A 195 3.49 -5.71 18.40
N ALA A 196 2.52 -4.78 18.46
CA ALA A 196 2.31 -3.75 17.46
C ALA A 196 1.70 -2.49 18.12
N TYR A 197 0.70 -1.83 17.51
CA TYR A 197 0.06 -0.64 18.08
C TYR A 197 -1.40 -0.52 17.68
N SER A 198 -2.17 0.23 18.49
CA SER A 198 -3.47 0.77 18.13
C SER A 198 -3.32 2.23 17.74
N TRP A 199 -4.20 2.76 16.92
CA TRP A 199 -4.07 4.13 16.42
C TRP A 199 -5.37 4.93 16.45
N ILE A 200 -5.20 6.26 16.55
CA ILE A 200 -6.19 7.26 16.23
C ILE A 200 -5.53 8.20 15.22
N ILE A 201 -6.03 8.23 14.01
CA ILE A 201 -5.54 9.08 12.93
C ILE A 201 -6.67 10.03 12.54
N PRO A 202 -6.57 11.31 12.93
CA PRO A 202 -7.64 12.29 12.76
C PRO A 202 -7.83 12.67 11.30
N LYS A 203 -9.08 12.99 10.99
CA LYS A 203 -9.53 13.56 9.71
C LYS A 203 -10.52 14.69 10.04
N ASP A 204 -10.96 15.44 9.05
CA ASP A 204 -11.97 16.45 9.26
C ASP A 204 -13.29 15.83 9.75
N GLY A 205 -13.73 16.21 10.96
CA GLY A 205 -14.97 15.72 11.62
C GLY A 205 -15.01 14.22 11.96
N ARG A 206 -13.90 13.51 11.88
CA ARG A 206 -13.79 12.08 12.23
C ARG A 206 -12.35 11.63 12.45
N ALA A 207 -12.16 10.39 12.88
CA ALA A 207 -10.86 9.73 12.88
C ALA A 207 -10.93 8.32 12.32
N ASN A 208 -9.85 7.90 11.68
CA ASN A 208 -9.57 6.49 11.42
C ASN A 208 -8.99 5.89 12.70
N VAL A 209 -9.64 4.90 13.26
CA VAL A 209 -9.18 4.19 14.46
C VAL A 209 -8.95 2.73 14.15
N GLY A 210 -7.95 2.13 14.79
CA GLY A 210 -7.69 0.73 14.52
C GLY A 210 -6.69 0.10 15.45
N VAL A 211 -6.52 -1.20 15.27
CA VAL A 211 -5.64 -2.07 16.04
C VAL A 211 -4.93 -3.03 15.11
N GLY A 212 -3.62 -3.15 15.28
CA GLY A 212 -2.83 -4.25 14.76
C GLY A 212 -2.13 -4.99 15.88
N PHE A 213 -1.82 -6.26 15.71
CA PHE A 213 -1.02 -7.01 16.66
C PHE A 213 -0.09 -8.02 15.96
N SER A 214 0.94 -8.44 16.68
CA SER A 214 1.74 -9.58 16.28
C SER A 214 1.07 -10.88 16.79
N PRO A 215 0.74 -11.82 15.90
CA PRO A 215 0.17 -13.11 16.32
C PRO A 215 1.03 -13.88 17.33
N LYS A 216 2.33 -13.57 17.39
CA LYS A 216 3.28 -14.16 18.34
C LYS A 216 2.99 -13.77 19.80
N PHE A 217 2.42 -12.58 20.03
CA PHE A 217 2.21 -12.04 21.37
C PHE A 217 0.74 -11.88 21.75
N ALA A 218 -0.17 -12.00 20.79
CA ALA A 218 -1.61 -11.84 21.03
C ALA A 218 -2.26 -13.16 21.46
N ASN A 219 -3.15 -13.09 22.45
CA ASN A 219 -3.93 -14.22 22.96
C ASN A 219 -5.43 -14.12 22.65
N GLY A 220 -5.86 -13.08 21.93
CA GLY A 220 -7.24 -12.79 21.57
C GLY A 220 -7.42 -12.51 20.08
N SER A 221 -8.66 -12.25 19.67
CA SER A 221 -9.02 -11.86 18.32
C SER A 221 -8.82 -10.35 18.08
N LEU A 222 -8.72 -9.95 16.80
CA LEU A 222 -8.68 -8.54 16.42
C LEU A 222 -9.91 -7.76 16.91
N SER A 223 -11.09 -8.39 16.88
CA SER A 223 -12.33 -7.78 17.34
C SER A 223 -12.25 -7.46 18.83
N GLU A 224 -11.81 -8.41 19.65
CA GLU A 224 -11.66 -8.20 21.10
C GLU A 224 -10.68 -7.07 21.44
N TYR A 225 -9.53 -7.02 20.77
CA TYR A 225 -8.57 -5.91 20.96
C TYR A 225 -9.12 -4.58 20.49
N PHE A 226 -9.88 -4.56 19.39
CA PHE A 226 -10.54 -3.35 18.92
C PHE A 226 -11.60 -2.87 19.92
N ASP A 227 -12.44 -3.75 20.43
CA ASP A 227 -13.47 -3.43 21.42
C ASP A 227 -12.87 -2.89 22.73
N ILE A 228 -11.78 -3.51 23.23
CA ILE A 228 -11.04 -3.01 24.38
C ILE A 228 -10.48 -1.61 24.13
N PHE A 229 -9.88 -1.39 22.96
CA PHE A 229 -9.33 -0.09 22.59
C PHE A 229 -10.44 0.97 22.46
N ALA A 230 -11.52 0.66 21.73
CA ALA A 230 -12.66 1.54 21.56
C ALA A 230 -13.30 1.93 22.90
N GLN A 231 -13.49 0.97 23.80
CA GLN A 231 -14.02 1.22 25.14
C GLN A 231 -13.09 2.13 25.96
N LYS A 232 -11.78 1.86 25.98
CA LYS A 232 -10.79 2.68 26.68
C LYS A 232 -10.74 4.12 26.19
N ARG A 233 -11.07 4.37 24.92
CA ARG A 233 -11.06 5.72 24.30
C ARG A 233 -12.43 6.35 24.21
N GLY A 234 -13.49 5.69 24.69
CA GLY A 234 -14.84 6.21 24.71
C GLY A 234 -15.54 6.23 23.34
N PHE A 235 -15.10 5.37 22.42
CA PHE A 235 -15.71 5.24 21.10
C PHE A 235 -16.91 4.30 21.14
N ALA A 236 -18.10 4.84 21.45
CA ALA A 236 -19.33 4.06 21.55
C ALA A 236 -19.91 3.70 20.16
N GLU A 237 -19.65 4.52 19.15
CA GLU A 237 -20.16 4.32 17.79
C GLU A 237 -19.00 4.40 16.78
N HIS A 238 -18.98 3.45 15.85
CA HIS A 238 -18.01 3.40 14.78
C HIS A 238 -18.60 2.77 13.50
N SER A 239 -17.96 3.00 12.37
CA SER A 239 -18.33 2.32 11.11
C SER A 239 -18.09 0.81 11.21
N LYS A 240 -18.50 0.09 10.17
CA LYS A 240 -18.12 -1.32 10.02
C LYS A 240 -16.60 -1.48 10.12
N ILE A 241 -16.16 -2.47 10.90
CA ILE A 241 -14.75 -2.83 11.04
C ILE A 241 -14.28 -3.56 9.77
N GLU A 242 -13.20 -3.09 9.18
CA GLU A 242 -12.57 -3.69 8.01
C GLU A 242 -11.17 -4.19 8.34
N GLY A 243 -10.83 -5.40 7.85
CA GLY A 243 -9.56 -6.05 8.16
C GLY A 243 -8.61 -6.17 6.98
N LYS A 244 -7.32 -6.16 7.27
CA LYS A 244 -6.22 -6.36 6.31
C LYS A 244 -5.04 -7.04 7.00
N PHE A 245 -4.26 -7.78 6.22
CA PHE A 245 -2.90 -8.17 6.60
C PHE A 245 -1.89 -7.11 6.14
N VAL A 246 -0.90 -6.83 6.98
CA VAL A 246 0.19 -5.90 6.72
C VAL A 246 1.50 -6.68 6.69
N PRO A 247 2.32 -6.58 5.63
CA PRO A 247 3.66 -7.17 5.63
C PRO A 247 4.49 -6.62 6.79
N SER A 248 5.19 -7.50 7.52
CA SER A 248 5.89 -7.12 8.76
C SER A 248 7.37 -7.56 8.82
N GLU A 249 7.83 -8.35 7.86
CA GLU A 249 9.20 -8.86 7.84
C GLU A 249 10.07 -8.24 6.73
N GLY A 250 9.63 -7.11 6.18
CA GLY A 250 10.32 -6.45 5.09
C GLY A 250 10.07 -7.10 3.72
N PRO A 251 10.81 -6.67 2.69
CA PRO A 251 10.58 -7.11 1.32
C PRO A 251 10.99 -8.57 1.09
N ILE A 252 10.26 -9.24 0.21
CA ILE A 252 10.60 -10.60 -0.23
C ILE A 252 11.98 -10.63 -0.91
N PRO A 253 12.69 -11.78 -0.92
CA PRO A 253 14.07 -11.86 -1.41
C PRO A 253 14.25 -11.49 -2.88
N LYS A 254 13.25 -11.79 -3.73
CA LYS A 254 13.23 -11.45 -5.16
C LYS A 254 11.88 -10.90 -5.54
N THR A 255 11.86 -9.82 -6.30
CA THR A 255 10.65 -9.15 -6.79
C THR A 255 10.45 -9.31 -8.30
N VAL A 256 11.35 -10.01 -8.98
CA VAL A 256 11.32 -10.27 -10.42
C VAL A 256 11.48 -11.77 -10.67
N SER A 257 10.68 -12.33 -11.58
CA SER A 257 10.79 -13.73 -12.04
C SER A 257 10.27 -13.84 -13.47
N GLY A 258 11.12 -14.31 -14.39
CA GLY A 258 10.78 -14.42 -15.82
C GLY A 258 10.36 -13.05 -16.39
N ASN A 259 9.16 -13.00 -16.94
CA ASN A 259 8.53 -11.78 -17.47
C ASN A 259 7.57 -11.11 -16.46
N GLY A 260 7.70 -11.39 -15.17
CA GLY A 260 6.84 -10.85 -14.13
C GLY A 260 7.59 -10.12 -13.03
N MET A 261 6.95 -9.09 -12.49
CA MET A 261 7.41 -8.29 -11.35
C MET A 261 6.30 -8.20 -10.30
N VAL A 262 6.67 -8.01 -9.03
CA VAL A 262 5.72 -7.72 -7.95
C VAL A 262 6.10 -6.43 -7.23
N VAL A 263 5.09 -5.66 -6.75
CA VAL A 263 5.27 -4.30 -6.25
C VAL A 263 4.34 -3.99 -5.07
N GLY A 264 4.77 -3.10 -4.18
CA GLY A 264 4.02 -2.69 -2.99
C GLY A 264 3.89 -3.81 -1.97
N ASP A 265 2.71 -3.96 -1.35
CA ASP A 265 2.46 -5.00 -0.34
C ASP A 265 2.71 -6.43 -0.90
N ALA A 266 2.52 -6.65 -2.21
CA ALA A 266 2.80 -7.93 -2.85
C ALA A 266 4.30 -8.31 -2.80
N ALA A 267 5.16 -7.31 -2.76
CA ALA A 267 6.60 -7.43 -2.63
C ALA A 267 7.09 -7.23 -1.17
N GLY A 268 6.21 -6.99 -0.21
CA GLY A 268 6.57 -6.66 1.18
C GLY A 268 7.25 -5.29 1.33
N GLN A 269 7.01 -4.36 0.40
CA GLN A 269 7.59 -3.01 0.41
C GLN A 269 6.78 -2.08 1.33
N VAL A 270 6.81 -2.37 2.63
CA VAL A 270 6.10 -1.66 3.71
C VAL A 270 7.08 -1.42 4.85
N ILE A 271 7.04 -0.24 5.46
CA ILE A 271 7.76 0.04 6.71
C ILE A 271 7.11 -0.78 7.83
N SER A 272 7.76 -1.84 8.28
CA SER A 272 7.15 -2.85 9.17
C SER A 272 6.74 -2.27 10.52
N VAL A 273 7.51 -1.32 11.06
CA VAL A 273 7.30 -0.74 12.39
C VAL A 273 6.01 0.09 12.52
N ASN A 274 5.54 0.70 11.42
CA ASN A 274 4.35 1.56 11.42
C ASN A 274 3.33 1.23 10.34
N GLY A 275 3.55 0.17 9.55
CA GLY A 275 2.65 -0.22 8.45
C GLY A 275 2.60 0.79 7.29
N GLY A 276 3.52 1.76 7.25
CA GLY A 276 3.60 2.79 6.20
C GLY A 276 3.94 2.18 4.86
N GLY A 277 2.98 2.14 3.93
CA GLY A 277 3.16 1.48 2.65
C GLY A 277 2.78 2.34 1.43
N ILE A 278 2.00 3.41 1.60
CA ILE A 278 1.48 4.18 0.46
C ILE A 278 2.63 4.85 -0.33
N PRO A 279 3.54 5.62 0.29
CA PRO A 279 4.63 6.24 -0.45
C PRO A 279 5.54 5.22 -1.14
N LEU A 280 5.87 4.13 -0.44
CA LEU A 280 6.70 3.07 -1.01
C LEU A 280 6.03 2.37 -2.19
N ALA A 281 4.72 2.16 -2.10
CA ALA A 281 3.93 1.60 -3.19
C ALA A 281 3.95 2.49 -4.44
N MET A 282 3.87 3.82 -4.26
CA MET A 282 3.96 4.79 -5.36
C MET A 282 5.38 4.85 -5.94
N ILE A 283 6.42 4.89 -5.09
CA ILE A 283 7.82 4.89 -5.54
C ILE A 283 8.12 3.62 -6.33
N ALA A 284 7.82 2.45 -5.75
CA ALA A 284 8.06 1.18 -6.41
C ALA A 284 7.21 1.00 -7.67
N GLY A 285 5.96 1.49 -7.65
CA GLY A 285 5.06 1.50 -8.80
C GLY A 285 5.63 2.30 -9.96
N ARG A 286 6.15 3.52 -9.71
CA ARG A 286 6.81 4.35 -10.71
C ARG A 286 7.99 3.62 -11.37
N ILE A 287 8.87 3.05 -10.56
CA ILE A 287 10.05 2.33 -11.07
C ILE A 287 9.60 1.11 -11.88
N CYS A 288 8.69 0.31 -11.32
CA CYS A 288 8.18 -0.92 -11.94
C CYS A 288 7.52 -0.65 -13.29
N GLY A 289 6.64 0.37 -13.37
CA GLY A 289 5.94 0.75 -14.60
C GLY A 289 6.91 1.24 -15.67
N ARG A 290 7.83 2.14 -15.32
CA ARG A 290 8.86 2.63 -16.25
C ARG A 290 9.72 1.49 -16.79
N VAL A 291 10.23 0.62 -15.92
CA VAL A 291 11.06 -0.53 -16.34
C VAL A 291 10.28 -1.49 -17.23
N ALA A 292 8.98 -1.71 -16.96
CA ALA A 292 8.12 -2.51 -17.84
C ALA A 292 8.01 -1.88 -19.24
N GLY A 293 7.77 -0.57 -19.34
CA GLY A 293 7.71 0.14 -20.61
C GLY A 293 9.06 0.13 -21.36
N GLU A 294 10.18 0.33 -20.66
CA GLU A 294 11.52 0.21 -21.25
C GLU A 294 11.82 -1.20 -21.76
N ASN A 295 11.36 -2.23 -21.05
CA ASN A 295 11.48 -3.60 -21.53
C ASN A 295 10.70 -3.81 -22.85
N ILE A 296 9.49 -3.27 -22.95
CA ILE A 296 8.66 -3.37 -24.17
C ILE A 296 9.31 -2.64 -25.35
N SER A 297 9.84 -1.43 -25.12
CA SER A 297 10.35 -0.58 -26.21
C SER A 297 11.79 -0.92 -26.63
N SER A 298 12.63 -1.36 -25.73
CA SER A 298 14.07 -1.53 -25.97
C SER A 298 14.65 -2.91 -25.61
N GLY A 299 13.83 -3.77 -24.95
CA GLY A 299 14.30 -5.05 -24.43
C GLY A 299 15.14 -4.93 -23.15
N SER A 300 15.12 -3.77 -22.46
CA SER A 300 15.85 -3.56 -21.20
C SER A 300 15.46 -4.62 -20.15
N PRO A 301 16.43 -5.12 -19.34
CA PRO A 301 16.14 -6.19 -18.38
C PRO A 301 15.15 -5.75 -17.30
N LEU A 302 14.14 -6.58 -16.98
CA LEU A 302 13.21 -6.33 -15.89
C LEU A 302 13.91 -6.32 -14.50
N SER A 303 15.09 -6.93 -14.38
CA SER A 303 15.92 -6.88 -13.16
C SER A 303 16.37 -5.47 -12.78
N ASN A 304 16.33 -4.50 -13.70
CA ASN A 304 16.57 -3.09 -13.40
C ASN A 304 15.62 -2.55 -12.34
N TYR A 305 14.37 -3.02 -12.33
CA TYR A 305 13.41 -2.70 -11.26
C TYR A 305 13.95 -3.09 -9.88
N GLU A 306 14.43 -4.32 -9.72
CA GLU A 306 14.93 -4.79 -8.43
C GLU A 306 16.19 -4.02 -7.98
N THR A 307 17.09 -3.74 -8.90
CA THR A 307 18.29 -2.94 -8.62
C THR A 307 17.94 -1.53 -8.15
N GLU A 308 17.00 -0.87 -8.81
CA GLU A 308 16.65 0.52 -8.54
C GLU A 308 15.87 0.69 -7.25
N TRP A 309 14.80 -0.11 -7.05
CA TRP A 309 14.02 0.04 -5.82
C TRP A 309 14.85 -0.31 -4.59
N ARG A 310 15.79 -1.27 -4.67
CA ARG A 310 16.71 -1.58 -3.57
C ARG A 310 17.64 -0.41 -3.26
N ARG A 311 18.18 0.23 -4.28
CA ARG A 311 19.03 1.42 -4.10
C ARG A 311 18.31 2.54 -3.33
N ILE A 312 17.01 2.73 -3.58
CA ILE A 312 16.23 3.80 -2.98
C ILE A 312 15.66 3.42 -1.61
N MET A 313 15.07 2.22 -1.48
CA MET A 313 14.20 1.87 -0.35
C MET A 313 14.71 0.72 0.53
N GLU A 314 15.71 -0.06 0.11
CA GLU A 314 16.08 -1.28 0.85
C GLU A 314 16.59 -0.99 2.25
N LYS A 315 17.41 0.06 2.42
CA LYS A 315 17.97 0.43 3.73
C LYS A 315 16.86 0.79 4.74
N PRO A 316 15.94 1.74 4.47
CA PRO A 316 14.84 2.01 5.40
C PRO A 316 13.93 0.81 5.65
N LEU A 317 13.64 0.00 4.63
CA LEU A 317 12.83 -1.22 4.78
C LEU A 317 13.47 -2.26 5.69
N LYS A 318 14.78 -2.51 5.54
CA LYS A 318 15.51 -3.45 6.40
C LYS A 318 15.70 -2.93 7.82
N THR A 319 15.91 -1.63 8.00
CA THR A 319 16.06 -1.02 9.33
C THR A 319 14.76 -1.10 10.13
N ALA A 320 13.61 -1.06 9.46
CA ALA A 320 12.30 -1.13 10.08
C ALA A 320 11.74 -2.56 10.21
N ALA A 321 12.43 -3.58 9.70
CA ALA A 321 12.03 -4.98 9.84
C ALA A 321 12.40 -5.51 11.23
N PHE A 322 11.52 -6.32 11.84
CA PHE A 322 11.71 -6.94 13.16
C PHE A 322 12.32 -8.36 13.03
#